data_f3339aa1796b1e2b2631fefd318deaaa
#
_entry.id   f3339aa1796b1e2b2631fefd318deaaa
#
_cell.length_a   1.000
_cell.length_b   1.000
_cell.length_c   1.000
_cell.angle_alpha   90.00
_cell.angle_beta   90.00
_cell.angle_gamma   90.00
#
_symmetry.space_group_name_H-M   'P 1'
#
loop_
_entity.id
_entity.type
_entity.pdbx_description
1 polymer ?
#
loop_
_entity_poly.entity_id
_entity_poly.type
_entity_poly.pdbx_seq_one_letter_code
_entity_poly.pdbx_strand_id
1 'polypeptide(L)'
;MRAKVLLVEDSTSLAILYKQYVKDEPYDIFHVETGRDAIQFIERNTPQLVILDLKLPDMSGEDVLDWINQNDIPTAVIIATAHGSVDIAVSLMSKGAEDFLEKPIKADRLKTSIAVHLKRAKLEHLVENMQSRFDRPRYHGFIGACLPMQAVYKTIDSVAPTTASVFINGESGTGKEVCAEAIHKQSLRKEQPFIAINCGAIPRDLMESEIFGHLKGAFTGATTDRKGAAMLANGGTLFLDELCEMELEMQKKLLRFLQTGTFTPLGGSKEVKVDVRIICATNRDPLKEVEEGRFREDLYYRVHVVPIEMPPLRERGNDIVELANHFLKTYAKEDGKKFNSISKEAQSILKKYNWPGNVRQLQNIIRNIVVLNDDNQLNVEHLPAQLTTKPQTVKEPAKLSTPPQPAHAVIHEMHNGHEALNHHSLERQTSMANPLAHNAFHHSDGSIRPMWQIEREAIQNAIAFCDGNVISAAVMLELSPSTVYRKKQAWEAEENA
;
A
#
# COMPACT_ATOMS: atom_id res chain seq x y z
N MET A 1 0.50 27.53 -19.76
CA MET A 1 0.94 28.85 -19.24
C MET A 1 2.42 28.75 -18.89
N ARG A 2 3.22 29.82 -19.10
CA ARG A 2 4.59 29.84 -18.57
C ARG A 2 4.56 30.02 -17.07
N ALA A 3 5.55 29.48 -16.37
CA ALA A 3 5.66 29.65 -14.92
C ALA A 3 6.00 31.13 -14.61
N LYS A 4 5.43 31.65 -13.53
CA LYS A 4 5.69 33.02 -13.07
C LYS A 4 6.72 32.99 -11.95
N VAL A 5 7.79 33.74 -12.11
CA VAL A 5 8.84 33.95 -11.09
C VAL A 5 8.79 35.43 -10.67
N LEU A 6 8.71 35.68 -9.38
CA LEU A 6 8.79 37.05 -8.84
C LEU A 6 10.21 37.28 -8.31
N LEU A 7 10.83 38.32 -8.75
CA LEU A 7 12.10 38.86 -8.24
C LEU A 7 11.82 40.09 -7.37
N VAL A 8 12.13 40.00 -6.09
CA VAL A 8 12.01 41.13 -5.14
C VAL A 8 13.43 41.63 -4.83
N GLU A 9 13.79 42.77 -5.41
CA GLU A 9 15.14 43.31 -5.37
C GLU A 9 15.06 44.84 -5.46
N ASP A 10 15.60 45.56 -4.48
CA ASP A 10 15.58 47.04 -4.44
C ASP A 10 16.57 47.69 -5.41
N SER A 11 17.64 46.94 -5.76
CA SER A 11 18.63 47.44 -6.75
C SER A 11 18.16 47.18 -8.17
N THR A 12 17.68 48.22 -8.84
CA THR A 12 17.28 48.19 -10.27
C THR A 12 18.40 47.62 -11.17
N SER A 13 19.67 47.93 -10.87
CA SER A 13 20.83 47.42 -11.62
C SER A 13 20.98 45.90 -11.51
N LEU A 14 20.86 45.36 -10.30
CA LEU A 14 20.89 43.88 -10.07
C LEU A 14 19.68 43.20 -10.69
N ALA A 15 18.51 43.79 -10.57
CA ALA A 15 17.31 43.26 -11.18
C ALA A 15 17.41 43.16 -12.71
N ILE A 16 17.94 44.18 -13.37
CA ILE A 16 18.21 44.14 -14.84
C ILE A 16 19.20 43.01 -15.16
N LEU A 17 20.29 42.92 -14.41
CA LEU A 17 21.31 41.88 -14.59
C LEU A 17 20.70 40.45 -14.46
N TYR A 18 19.94 40.21 -13.39
CA TYR A 18 19.32 38.90 -13.16
C TYR A 18 18.25 38.57 -14.22
N LYS A 19 17.46 39.55 -14.64
CA LYS A 19 16.54 39.36 -15.77
C LYS A 19 17.27 39.04 -17.07
N GLN A 20 18.43 39.65 -17.32
CA GLN A 20 19.26 39.35 -18.49
C GLN A 20 19.80 37.92 -18.46
N TYR A 21 20.20 37.40 -17.27
CA TYR A 21 20.67 36.04 -17.13
C TYR A 21 19.61 35.00 -17.52
N VAL A 22 18.34 35.27 -17.27
CA VAL A 22 17.22 34.31 -17.45
C VAL A 22 16.33 34.63 -18.65
N LYS A 23 16.76 35.54 -19.54
CA LYS A 23 15.95 36.05 -20.66
C LYS A 23 15.44 34.95 -21.61
N ASP A 24 16.24 33.91 -21.83
CA ASP A 24 15.94 32.83 -22.77
C ASP A 24 15.29 31.60 -22.09
N GLU A 25 14.97 31.69 -20.78
CA GLU A 25 14.42 30.59 -20.02
C GLU A 25 12.89 30.47 -20.22
N PRO A 26 12.28 29.28 -20.01
CA PRO A 26 10.87 29.01 -20.31
C PRO A 26 9.89 29.49 -19.25
N TYR A 27 10.17 30.56 -18.52
CA TYR A 27 9.31 31.19 -17.50
C TYR A 27 9.29 32.71 -17.63
N ASP A 28 8.27 33.32 -17.03
CA ASP A 28 8.12 34.79 -17.04
C ASP A 28 8.61 35.36 -15.71
N ILE A 29 9.56 36.31 -15.75
CA ILE A 29 10.11 36.97 -14.57
C ILE A 29 9.54 38.34 -14.38
N PHE A 30 8.93 38.59 -13.22
CA PHE A 30 8.40 39.85 -12.77
C PHE A 30 9.34 40.45 -11.74
N HIS A 31 9.36 41.76 -11.58
CA HIS A 31 10.23 42.44 -10.63
C HIS A 31 9.45 43.49 -9.87
N VAL A 32 9.70 43.53 -8.57
CA VAL A 32 9.23 44.58 -7.65
C VAL A 32 10.37 44.99 -6.73
N GLU A 33 10.32 46.25 -6.26
CA GLU A 33 11.42 46.86 -5.48
C GLU A 33 11.16 46.87 -3.97
N THR A 34 9.92 46.60 -3.54
CA THR A 34 9.52 46.70 -2.11
C THR A 34 8.83 45.43 -1.65
N GLY A 35 8.87 45.21 -0.33
CA GLY A 35 8.16 44.08 0.28
C GLY A 35 6.64 44.20 0.18
N ARG A 36 6.09 45.41 0.26
CA ARG A 36 4.64 45.66 0.07
C ARG A 36 4.17 45.31 -1.32
N ASP A 37 4.95 45.72 -2.34
CA ASP A 37 4.62 45.41 -3.72
C ASP A 37 4.75 43.91 -3.98
N ALA A 38 5.70 43.25 -3.32
CA ALA A 38 5.84 41.78 -3.36
C ALA A 38 4.60 41.07 -2.81
N ILE A 39 4.14 41.45 -1.62
CA ILE A 39 2.92 40.90 -1.02
C ILE A 39 1.71 41.11 -1.94
N GLN A 40 1.52 42.35 -2.45
CA GLN A 40 0.41 42.66 -3.35
C GLN A 40 0.47 41.88 -4.67
N PHE A 41 1.68 41.67 -5.21
CA PHE A 41 1.86 40.86 -6.42
C PHE A 41 1.56 39.40 -6.15
N ILE A 42 2.02 38.84 -5.02
CA ILE A 42 1.81 37.44 -4.61
C ILE A 42 0.31 37.16 -4.42
N GLU A 43 -0.43 38.03 -3.75
CA GLU A 43 -1.89 37.91 -3.59
C GLU A 43 -2.65 37.84 -4.91
N ARG A 44 -2.25 38.68 -5.86
CA ARG A 44 -2.97 38.80 -7.17
C ARG A 44 -2.57 37.75 -8.19
N ASN A 45 -1.34 37.30 -8.18
CA ASN A 45 -0.75 36.53 -9.27
C ASN A 45 -0.30 35.14 -8.89
N THR A 46 -0.16 34.81 -7.60
CA THR A 46 0.31 33.54 -7.05
C THR A 46 1.48 32.96 -7.86
N PRO A 47 2.68 33.59 -7.81
CA PRO A 47 3.84 33.11 -8.56
C PRO A 47 4.27 31.74 -8.05
N GLN A 48 4.82 30.88 -8.89
CA GLN A 48 5.34 29.58 -8.50
C GLN A 48 6.65 29.66 -7.71
N LEU A 49 7.38 30.77 -7.89
CA LEU A 49 8.66 30.99 -7.23
C LEU A 49 8.84 32.48 -6.93
N VAL A 50 9.36 32.79 -5.74
CA VAL A 50 9.78 34.13 -5.32
C VAL A 50 11.27 34.09 -5.03
N ILE A 51 12.03 34.97 -5.65
CA ILE A 51 13.43 35.28 -5.31
C ILE A 51 13.41 36.56 -4.50
N LEU A 52 13.75 36.48 -3.22
CA LEU A 52 13.49 37.51 -2.23
C LEU A 52 14.78 38.04 -1.61
N ASP A 53 15.05 39.33 -1.80
CA ASP A 53 16.13 39.96 -1.04
C ASP A 53 15.74 40.13 0.43
N LEU A 54 16.70 39.90 1.34
CA LEU A 54 16.50 40.11 2.78
C LEU A 54 16.44 41.58 3.13
N LYS A 55 17.15 42.46 2.41
CA LYS A 55 17.23 43.89 2.67
C LYS A 55 16.37 44.65 1.70
N LEU A 56 15.15 44.96 2.08
CA LEU A 56 14.23 45.80 1.29
C LEU A 56 14.09 47.17 1.97
N PRO A 57 13.70 48.21 1.21
CA PRO A 57 13.63 49.56 1.74
C PRO A 57 12.51 49.80 2.75
N ASP A 58 11.47 48.99 2.74
CA ASP A 58 10.24 49.19 3.51
C ASP A 58 10.04 48.15 4.62
N MET A 59 10.58 46.93 4.47
CA MET A 59 10.50 45.83 5.47
C MET A 59 11.62 44.82 5.28
N SER A 60 11.80 43.91 6.19
CA SER A 60 12.71 42.79 6.00
C SER A 60 12.13 41.75 5.02
N GLY A 61 12.97 41.10 4.21
CA GLY A 61 12.55 39.95 3.43
C GLY A 61 12.07 38.78 4.29
N GLU A 62 12.54 38.67 5.55
CA GLU A 62 12.01 37.70 6.50
C GLU A 62 10.53 37.95 6.82
N ASP A 63 10.10 39.20 6.93
CA ASP A 63 8.70 39.56 7.19
C ASP A 63 7.80 39.11 6.02
N VAL A 64 8.31 39.19 4.78
CA VAL A 64 7.59 38.71 3.59
C VAL A 64 7.51 37.18 3.59
N LEU A 65 8.58 36.49 3.96
CA LEU A 65 8.60 35.02 4.09
C LEU A 65 7.62 34.56 5.17
N ASP A 66 7.64 35.19 6.35
CA ASP A 66 6.74 34.89 7.45
C ASP A 66 5.27 35.12 7.05
N TRP A 67 5.00 36.20 6.29
CA TRP A 67 3.67 36.47 5.76
C TRP A 67 3.20 35.40 4.77
N ILE A 68 4.07 34.94 3.85
CA ILE A 68 3.77 33.84 2.91
C ILE A 68 3.37 32.59 3.70
N ASN A 69 4.14 32.23 4.74
CA ASN A 69 3.88 31.04 5.56
C ASN A 69 2.60 31.14 6.39
N GLN A 70 2.33 32.31 6.97
CA GLN A 70 1.13 32.56 7.80
C GLN A 70 -0.18 32.47 6.98
N ASN A 71 -0.10 32.80 5.69
CA ASN A 71 -1.25 32.76 4.79
C ASN A 71 -1.32 31.49 3.93
N ASP A 72 -0.45 30.49 4.19
CA ASP A 72 -0.39 29.21 3.47
C ASP A 72 -0.34 29.39 1.94
N ILE A 73 0.41 30.39 1.45
CA ILE A 73 0.53 30.69 0.01
C ILE A 73 1.40 29.61 -0.66
N PRO A 74 0.91 28.90 -1.67
CA PRO A 74 1.66 27.83 -2.34
C PRO A 74 2.70 28.41 -3.33
N THR A 75 3.79 28.98 -2.81
CA THR A 75 4.90 29.55 -3.58
C THR A 75 6.23 29.14 -2.96
N ALA A 76 7.18 28.72 -3.77
CA ALA A 76 8.54 28.44 -3.34
C ALA A 76 9.29 29.77 -3.10
N VAL A 77 10.09 29.85 -2.04
CA VAL A 77 10.86 31.06 -1.73
C VAL A 77 12.35 30.77 -1.73
N ILE A 78 13.11 31.47 -2.58
CA ILE A 78 14.57 31.48 -2.60
C ILE A 78 15.04 32.81 -2.05
N ILE A 79 15.86 32.80 -1.02
CA ILE A 79 16.40 34.02 -0.42
C ILE A 79 17.68 34.49 -1.14
N ALA A 80 17.77 35.75 -1.51
CA ALA A 80 18.98 36.40 -2.01
C ALA A 80 19.62 37.25 -0.89
N THR A 81 20.87 37.01 -0.52
CA THR A 81 21.53 37.75 0.59
C THR A 81 22.95 38.15 0.25
N ALA A 82 23.37 39.32 0.74
CA ALA A 82 24.76 39.79 0.66
C ALA A 82 25.68 39.18 1.72
N HIS A 83 25.15 38.51 2.75
CA HIS A 83 25.90 37.92 3.85
C HIS A 83 25.44 36.45 4.03
N GLY A 84 26.18 35.56 3.40
CA GLY A 84 25.90 34.10 3.44
C GLY A 84 26.58 33.38 4.61
N SER A 85 26.31 33.76 5.88
CA SER A 85 26.74 32.88 6.96
C SER A 85 25.86 31.60 7.01
N VAL A 86 26.49 30.47 7.30
CA VAL A 86 25.80 29.18 7.40
C VAL A 86 24.65 29.25 8.40
N ASP A 87 24.82 29.99 9.50
CA ASP A 87 23.82 30.13 10.56
C ASP A 87 22.56 30.86 10.07
N ILE A 88 22.72 31.92 9.26
CA ILE A 88 21.59 32.66 8.65
C ILE A 88 20.87 31.77 7.63
N ALA A 89 21.60 31.05 6.81
CA ALA A 89 21.00 30.12 5.83
C ALA A 89 20.18 29.03 6.53
N VAL A 90 20.71 28.40 7.58
CA VAL A 90 20.00 27.37 8.38
C VAL A 90 18.75 27.96 9.04
N SER A 91 18.84 29.17 9.60
CA SER A 91 17.67 29.86 10.19
C SER A 91 16.57 30.11 9.17
N LEU A 92 16.91 30.60 7.98
CA LEU A 92 15.92 30.90 6.92
C LEU A 92 15.31 29.63 6.34
N MET A 93 16.09 28.57 6.18
CA MET A 93 15.57 27.25 5.76
C MET A 93 14.59 26.68 6.81
N SER A 94 14.88 26.85 8.09
CA SER A 94 13.95 26.41 9.17
C SER A 94 12.65 27.23 9.20
N LYS A 95 12.67 28.46 8.69
CA LYS A 95 11.50 29.32 8.50
C LYS A 95 10.73 29.08 7.19
N GLY A 96 11.11 28.07 6.39
CA GLY A 96 10.39 27.71 5.17
C GLY A 96 10.95 28.24 3.86
N ALA A 97 12.14 28.85 3.85
CA ALA A 97 12.83 29.12 2.58
C ALA A 97 13.32 27.80 1.97
N GLU A 98 13.26 27.66 0.64
CA GLU A 98 13.66 26.42 -0.04
C GLU A 98 15.12 26.41 -0.52
N ASP A 99 15.71 27.56 -0.76
CA ASP A 99 17.13 27.73 -1.12
C ASP A 99 17.60 29.14 -0.73
N PHE A 100 18.92 29.34 -0.72
CA PHE A 100 19.50 30.66 -0.59
C PHE A 100 20.59 30.91 -1.65
N LEU A 101 20.71 32.17 -2.07
CA LEU A 101 21.66 32.59 -3.06
C LEU A 101 22.49 33.78 -2.52
N GLU A 102 23.81 33.61 -2.48
CA GLU A 102 24.72 34.68 -2.05
C GLU A 102 25.00 35.67 -3.20
N LYS A 103 24.81 36.94 -2.91
CA LYS A 103 25.13 38.02 -3.85
C LYS A 103 26.63 38.32 -3.90
N PRO A 104 27.25 38.53 -5.07
CA PRO A 104 26.62 38.61 -6.40
C PRO A 104 26.29 37.22 -6.99
N ILE A 105 25.04 37.03 -7.40
CA ILE A 105 24.54 35.73 -7.88
C ILE A 105 25.11 35.50 -9.29
N LYS A 106 25.74 34.35 -9.51
CA LYS A 106 26.22 33.89 -10.82
C LYS A 106 25.06 33.39 -11.68
N ALA A 107 25.11 33.63 -13.00
CA ALA A 107 24.06 33.25 -13.94
C ALA A 107 23.67 31.76 -13.85
N ASP A 108 24.68 30.86 -13.84
CA ASP A 108 24.43 29.42 -13.81
C ASP A 108 23.77 28.97 -12.47
N ARG A 109 24.19 29.58 -11.36
CA ARG A 109 23.59 29.27 -10.04
C ARG A 109 22.13 29.74 -9.98
N LEU A 110 21.83 30.94 -10.47
CA LEU A 110 20.47 31.47 -10.53
C LEU A 110 19.56 30.59 -11.39
N LYS A 111 20.00 30.23 -12.60
CA LYS A 111 19.25 29.38 -13.52
C LYS A 111 18.99 28.01 -12.94
N THR A 112 20.02 27.39 -12.37
CA THR A 112 19.90 26.04 -11.78
C THR A 112 18.92 26.03 -10.60
N SER A 113 19.04 27.02 -9.70
CA SER A 113 18.15 27.10 -8.54
C SER A 113 16.69 27.31 -8.97
N ILE A 114 16.41 28.26 -9.88
CA ILE A 114 15.06 28.48 -10.42
C ILE A 114 14.52 27.20 -11.09
N ALA A 115 15.31 26.53 -11.93
CA ALA A 115 14.86 25.35 -12.66
C ALA A 115 14.51 24.17 -11.72
N VAL A 116 15.30 23.95 -10.68
CA VAL A 116 15.07 22.89 -9.68
C VAL A 116 13.76 23.13 -8.93
N HIS A 117 13.56 24.36 -8.41
CA HIS A 117 12.38 24.66 -7.60
C HIS A 117 11.11 24.77 -8.44
N LEU A 118 11.16 25.30 -9.67
CA LEU A 118 10.01 25.28 -10.58
C LEU A 118 9.62 23.85 -10.99
N LYS A 119 10.60 22.96 -11.17
CA LYS A 119 10.31 21.55 -11.47
C LYS A 119 9.63 20.87 -10.29
N ARG A 120 10.07 21.13 -9.06
CA ARG A 120 9.46 20.62 -7.84
C ARG A 120 8.04 21.15 -7.65
N ALA A 121 7.83 22.47 -7.73
CA ALA A 121 6.51 23.12 -7.64
C ALA A 121 5.54 22.59 -8.72
N LYS A 122 6.04 22.34 -9.94
CA LYS A 122 5.24 21.72 -11.01
C LYS A 122 4.82 20.28 -10.68
N LEU A 123 5.69 19.49 -10.07
CA LEU A 123 5.37 18.12 -9.66
C LEU A 123 4.36 18.13 -8.52
N GLU A 124 4.53 18.98 -7.52
CA GLU A 124 3.59 19.14 -6.40
C GLU A 124 2.22 19.59 -6.90
N HIS A 125 2.16 20.57 -7.79
CA HIS A 125 0.91 21.03 -8.41
C HIS A 125 0.27 19.96 -9.33
N LEU A 126 1.06 19.11 -10.00
CA LEU A 126 0.53 17.99 -10.76
C LEU A 126 -0.08 16.93 -9.83
N VAL A 127 0.55 16.66 -8.68
CA VAL A 127 0.02 15.78 -7.64
C VAL A 127 -1.29 16.34 -7.07
N GLU A 128 -1.34 17.61 -6.71
CA GLU A 128 -2.55 18.29 -6.22
C GLU A 128 -3.68 18.32 -7.27
N ASN A 129 -3.36 18.61 -8.53
CA ASN A 129 -4.35 18.56 -9.62
C ASN A 129 -4.80 17.12 -9.94
N MET A 130 -3.92 16.14 -9.77
CA MET A 130 -4.34 14.74 -9.84
C MET A 130 -5.24 14.37 -8.66
N GLN A 131 -4.92 14.85 -7.45
CA GLN A 131 -5.75 14.67 -6.27
C GLN A 131 -7.12 15.31 -6.44
N SER A 132 -7.21 16.57 -6.86
CA SER A 132 -8.49 17.27 -7.04
C SER A 132 -9.36 16.72 -8.17
N ARG A 133 -8.78 16.13 -9.21
CA ARG A 133 -9.51 15.44 -10.28
C ARG A 133 -10.05 14.07 -9.87
N PHE A 134 -9.46 13.47 -8.84
CA PHE A 134 -9.83 12.14 -8.32
C PHE A 134 -10.40 12.20 -6.90
N ASP A 135 -10.65 13.38 -6.33
CA ASP A 135 -11.16 13.54 -4.98
C ASP A 135 -12.65 13.20 -4.93
N ARG A 136 -12.93 11.89 -4.84
CA ARG A 136 -14.26 11.35 -4.60
C ARG A 136 -14.35 10.94 -3.13
N PRO A 137 -14.88 11.80 -2.25
CA PRO A 137 -15.00 11.47 -0.83
C PRO A 137 -16.01 10.35 -0.56
N ARG A 138 -16.87 10.05 -1.56
CA ARG A 138 -17.84 8.93 -1.54
C ARG A 138 -17.91 8.25 -2.89
N TYR A 139 -17.91 6.91 -2.88
CA TYR A 139 -17.95 6.11 -4.08
C TYR A 139 -18.69 4.79 -3.83
N HIS A 140 -19.90 4.62 -4.36
CA HIS A 140 -20.71 3.39 -4.30
C HIS A 140 -20.74 2.68 -2.93
N GLY A 141 -20.92 3.43 -1.85
CA GLY A 141 -20.92 2.88 -0.49
C GLY A 141 -19.60 3.05 0.25
N PHE A 142 -18.49 3.34 -0.44
CA PHE A 142 -17.24 3.74 0.19
C PHE A 142 -17.28 5.19 0.68
N ILE A 143 -16.58 5.41 1.78
CA ILE A 143 -16.25 6.72 2.33
C ILE A 143 -14.73 6.77 2.44
N GLY A 144 -14.12 7.77 1.80
CA GLY A 144 -12.68 7.99 1.84
C GLY A 144 -12.17 8.70 0.59
N ALA A 145 -11.26 9.64 0.80
CA ALA A 145 -10.63 10.45 -0.23
C ALA A 145 -9.11 10.20 -0.34
N CYS A 146 -8.54 9.34 0.52
CA CYS A 146 -7.10 9.08 0.51
C CYS A 146 -6.62 8.47 -0.81
N LEU A 147 -5.36 8.75 -1.18
CA LEU A 147 -4.77 8.29 -2.45
C LEU A 147 -4.89 6.78 -2.69
N PRO A 148 -4.65 5.91 -1.71
CA PRO A 148 -4.85 4.47 -1.91
C PRO A 148 -6.29 4.11 -2.29
N MET A 149 -7.30 4.75 -1.68
CA MET A 149 -8.71 4.51 -2.04
C MET A 149 -9.06 5.06 -3.42
N GLN A 150 -8.52 6.22 -3.82
CA GLN A 150 -8.70 6.76 -5.18
C GLN A 150 -8.13 5.81 -6.25
N ALA A 151 -7.01 5.14 -5.98
CA ALA A 151 -6.45 4.12 -6.86
C ALA A 151 -7.42 2.92 -7.01
N VAL A 152 -8.02 2.46 -5.90
CA VAL A 152 -9.07 1.43 -5.92
C VAL A 152 -10.25 1.87 -6.77
N TYR A 153 -10.78 3.08 -6.58
CA TYR A 153 -11.93 3.60 -7.36
C TYR A 153 -11.61 3.66 -8.86
N LYS A 154 -10.42 4.10 -9.22
CA LYS A 154 -9.98 4.13 -10.63
C LYS A 154 -9.92 2.72 -11.23
N THR A 155 -9.44 1.75 -10.49
CA THR A 155 -9.40 0.35 -10.93
C THR A 155 -10.83 -0.19 -11.10
N ILE A 156 -11.74 0.11 -10.17
CA ILE A 156 -13.15 -0.25 -10.29
C ILE A 156 -13.77 0.36 -11.55
N ASP A 157 -13.59 1.67 -11.80
CA ASP A 157 -14.09 2.35 -13.00
C ASP A 157 -13.60 1.67 -14.30
N SER A 158 -12.34 1.21 -14.30
CA SER A 158 -11.73 0.59 -15.48
C SER A 158 -12.21 -0.84 -15.71
N VAL A 159 -12.41 -1.62 -14.65
CA VAL A 159 -12.77 -3.04 -14.75
C VAL A 159 -14.27 -3.28 -14.80
N ALA A 160 -15.09 -2.42 -14.20
CA ALA A 160 -16.53 -2.61 -14.11
C ALA A 160 -17.22 -2.83 -15.46
N PRO A 161 -16.90 -2.09 -16.55
CA PRO A 161 -17.52 -2.30 -17.86
C PRO A 161 -17.13 -3.61 -18.55
N THR A 162 -16.11 -4.32 -18.05
CA THR A 162 -15.58 -5.55 -18.66
C THR A 162 -16.25 -6.80 -18.09
N THR A 163 -16.02 -7.95 -18.72
CA THR A 163 -16.42 -9.29 -18.22
C THR A 163 -15.29 -9.98 -17.45
N ALA A 164 -14.13 -9.34 -17.31
CA ALA A 164 -12.97 -9.93 -16.66
C ALA A 164 -13.27 -10.29 -15.20
N SER A 165 -12.69 -11.41 -14.73
CA SER A 165 -12.69 -11.78 -13.32
C SER A 165 -11.88 -10.79 -12.51
N VAL A 166 -12.36 -10.44 -11.33
CA VAL A 166 -11.68 -9.54 -10.39
C VAL A 166 -11.31 -10.32 -9.13
N PHE A 167 -10.09 -10.12 -8.66
CA PHE A 167 -9.59 -10.72 -7.44
C PHE A 167 -9.27 -9.63 -6.42
N ILE A 168 -10.04 -9.57 -5.33
CA ILE A 168 -9.94 -8.54 -4.30
C ILE A 168 -9.15 -9.11 -3.13
N ASN A 169 -7.98 -8.56 -2.87
CA ASN A 169 -7.16 -8.93 -1.72
C ASN A 169 -7.20 -7.84 -0.64
N GLY A 170 -7.07 -8.22 0.61
CA GLY A 170 -6.97 -7.27 1.73
C GLY A 170 -7.42 -7.85 3.05
N GLU A 171 -6.94 -7.26 4.13
CA GLU A 171 -7.22 -7.70 5.49
C GLU A 171 -8.72 -7.81 5.80
N SER A 172 -9.06 -8.60 6.81
CA SER A 172 -10.45 -8.70 7.26
C SER A 172 -10.99 -7.33 7.68
N GLY A 173 -12.23 -7.00 7.25
CA GLY A 173 -12.90 -5.75 7.59
C GLY A 173 -12.44 -4.52 6.80
N THR A 174 -11.67 -4.65 5.71
CA THR A 174 -11.27 -3.52 4.83
C THR A 174 -12.37 -3.04 3.88
N GLY A 175 -13.44 -3.83 3.68
CA GLY A 175 -14.57 -3.51 2.79
C GLY A 175 -14.52 -4.21 1.44
N LYS A 176 -14.00 -5.44 1.36
CA LYS A 176 -13.93 -6.25 0.12
C LYS A 176 -15.30 -6.49 -0.51
N GLU A 177 -16.32 -6.75 0.30
CA GLU A 177 -17.71 -6.93 -0.17
C GLU A 177 -18.26 -5.63 -0.78
N VAL A 178 -18.02 -4.47 -0.14
CA VAL A 178 -18.39 -3.15 -0.69
C VAL A 178 -17.69 -2.91 -2.03
N CYS A 179 -16.44 -3.37 -2.20
CA CYS A 179 -15.71 -3.31 -3.46
C CYS A 179 -16.40 -4.14 -4.54
N ALA A 180 -16.77 -5.37 -4.24
CA ALA A 180 -17.47 -6.25 -5.17
C ALA A 180 -18.84 -5.66 -5.60
N GLU A 181 -19.61 -5.14 -4.65
CA GLU A 181 -20.85 -4.43 -4.95
C GLU A 181 -20.65 -3.18 -5.83
N ALA A 182 -19.59 -2.38 -5.55
CA ALA A 182 -19.27 -1.20 -6.34
C ALA A 182 -18.94 -1.58 -7.80
N ILE A 183 -18.16 -2.66 -8.01
CA ILE A 183 -17.87 -3.19 -9.34
C ILE A 183 -19.15 -3.62 -10.05
N HIS A 184 -20.05 -4.31 -9.36
CA HIS A 184 -21.32 -4.74 -9.93
C HIS A 184 -22.21 -3.55 -10.29
N LYS A 185 -22.39 -2.58 -9.39
CA LYS A 185 -23.22 -1.36 -9.58
C LYS A 185 -22.71 -0.48 -10.73
N GLN A 186 -21.43 -0.51 -11.03
CA GLN A 186 -20.80 0.21 -12.16
C GLN A 186 -20.76 -0.62 -13.45
N SER A 187 -21.10 -1.91 -13.41
CA SER A 187 -20.99 -2.81 -14.55
C SER A 187 -22.20 -2.69 -15.50
N LEU A 188 -22.07 -3.28 -16.68
CA LEU A 188 -23.18 -3.45 -17.62
C LEU A 188 -24.28 -4.38 -17.07
N ARG A 189 -24.00 -5.11 -15.98
CA ARG A 189 -24.92 -6.05 -15.30
C ARG A 189 -25.52 -5.46 -14.02
N LYS A 190 -25.49 -4.17 -13.81
CA LYS A 190 -25.94 -3.48 -12.57
C LYS A 190 -27.38 -3.75 -12.17
N GLU A 191 -28.26 -4.03 -13.14
CA GLU A 191 -29.68 -4.35 -12.94
C GLU A 191 -29.92 -5.87 -12.84
N GLN A 192 -28.87 -6.68 -12.95
CA GLN A 192 -28.93 -8.14 -12.89
C GLN A 192 -28.62 -8.63 -11.45
N PRO A 193 -28.88 -9.89 -11.13
CA PRO A 193 -28.59 -10.42 -9.79
C PRO A 193 -27.12 -10.27 -9.38
N PHE A 194 -26.90 -9.83 -8.13
CA PHE A 194 -25.64 -9.92 -7.42
C PHE A 194 -25.80 -10.94 -6.31
N ILE A 195 -25.10 -12.07 -6.44
CA ILE A 195 -25.18 -13.17 -5.47
C ILE A 195 -23.81 -13.28 -4.78
N ALA A 196 -23.81 -13.11 -3.46
CA ALA A 196 -22.61 -13.20 -2.63
C ALA A 196 -22.62 -14.50 -1.83
N ILE A 197 -21.47 -15.17 -1.81
CA ILE A 197 -21.21 -16.36 -0.99
C ILE A 197 -19.93 -16.12 -0.19
N ASN A 198 -19.98 -16.34 1.11
CA ASN A 198 -18.79 -16.42 1.96
C ASN A 198 -18.39 -17.89 2.11
N CYS A 199 -17.26 -18.26 1.46
CA CYS A 199 -16.76 -19.63 1.46
C CYS A 199 -16.29 -20.10 2.85
N GLY A 200 -15.85 -19.19 3.72
CA GLY A 200 -15.44 -19.52 5.09
C GLY A 200 -16.60 -19.75 6.05
N ALA A 201 -17.80 -19.24 5.72
CA ALA A 201 -18.97 -19.39 6.59
C ALA A 201 -19.81 -20.64 6.32
N ILE A 202 -19.61 -21.30 5.18
CA ILE A 202 -20.39 -22.47 4.77
C ILE A 202 -19.69 -23.75 5.25
N PRO A 203 -20.40 -24.67 5.91
CA PRO A 203 -19.87 -26.01 6.20
C PRO A 203 -19.40 -26.71 4.91
N ARG A 204 -18.28 -27.41 5.00
CA ARG A 204 -17.62 -28.05 3.85
C ARG A 204 -18.55 -28.96 3.06
N ASP A 205 -19.32 -29.78 3.74
CA ASP A 205 -20.27 -30.73 3.14
C ASP A 205 -21.41 -30.06 2.38
N LEU A 206 -21.70 -28.79 2.68
CA LEU A 206 -22.78 -28.04 2.04
C LEU A 206 -22.31 -27.07 0.93
N MET A 207 -21.00 -26.84 0.82
CA MET A 207 -20.42 -25.87 -0.12
C MET A 207 -20.84 -26.13 -1.56
N GLU A 208 -20.78 -27.39 -2.01
CA GLU A 208 -21.17 -27.77 -3.37
C GLU A 208 -22.63 -27.52 -3.63
N SER A 209 -23.49 -27.87 -2.69
CA SER A 209 -24.93 -27.64 -2.74
C SER A 209 -25.29 -26.15 -2.74
N GLU A 210 -24.59 -25.31 -1.98
CA GLU A 210 -24.82 -23.87 -1.94
C GLU A 210 -24.39 -23.20 -3.26
N ILE A 211 -23.27 -23.62 -3.85
CA ILE A 211 -22.79 -23.02 -5.12
C ILE A 211 -23.54 -23.56 -6.33
N PHE A 212 -23.72 -24.88 -6.47
CA PHE A 212 -24.25 -25.51 -7.67
C PHE A 212 -25.68 -26.01 -7.55
N GLY A 213 -26.23 -26.07 -6.31
CA GLY A 213 -27.55 -26.60 -6.05
C GLY A 213 -27.61 -28.12 -5.96
N HIS A 214 -28.75 -28.65 -5.60
CA HIS A 214 -29.01 -30.08 -5.49
C HIS A 214 -30.40 -30.45 -5.95
N LEU A 215 -30.55 -31.71 -6.37
CA LEU A 215 -31.85 -32.35 -6.61
C LEU A 215 -32.30 -33.08 -5.36
N LYS A 216 -33.61 -33.31 -5.25
CA LYS A 216 -34.22 -34.11 -4.16
C LYS A 216 -33.56 -35.49 -4.08
N GLY A 217 -33.14 -35.89 -2.87
CA GLY A 217 -32.49 -37.15 -2.63
C GLY A 217 -31.00 -37.19 -2.87
N ALA A 218 -30.34 -36.05 -3.20
CA ALA A 218 -28.91 -36.00 -3.45
C ALA A 218 -28.05 -36.33 -2.23
N PHE A 219 -28.55 -36.07 -1.01
CA PHE A 219 -27.95 -36.42 0.28
C PHE A 219 -29.02 -36.55 1.35
N THR A 220 -28.64 -37.07 2.52
CA THR A 220 -29.54 -37.23 3.68
C THR A 220 -29.99 -35.84 4.15
N GLY A 221 -31.28 -35.52 3.93
CA GLY A 221 -31.85 -34.20 4.21
C GLY A 221 -32.24 -33.37 2.96
N ALA A 222 -31.87 -33.78 1.74
CA ALA A 222 -32.29 -33.15 0.49
C ALA A 222 -33.76 -33.51 0.17
N THR A 223 -34.68 -32.82 0.82
CA THR A 223 -36.15 -33.08 0.67
C THR A 223 -36.77 -32.45 -0.57
N THR A 224 -36.17 -31.42 -1.11
CA THR A 224 -36.62 -30.64 -2.30
C THR A 224 -35.46 -30.30 -3.20
N ASP A 225 -35.74 -29.96 -4.46
CA ASP A 225 -34.73 -29.38 -5.36
C ASP A 225 -34.39 -27.96 -4.90
N ARG A 226 -33.09 -27.61 -4.93
CA ARG A 226 -32.62 -26.27 -4.57
C ARG A 226 -31.67 -25.73 -5.63
N LYS A 227 -31.94 -24.52 -6.12
CA LYS A 227 -31.05 -23.80 -7.04
C LYS A 227 -29.84 -23.27 -6.25
N GLY A 228 -28.63 -23.50 -6.76
CA GLY A 228 -27.41 -22.95 -6.21
C GLY A 228 -27.15 -21.52 -6.68
N ALA A 229 -26.16 -20.88 -6.05
CA ALA A 229 -25.76 -19.50 -6.32
C ALA A 229 -25.36 -19.26 -7.78
N ALA A 230 -24.69 -20.22 -8.42
CA ALA A 230 -24.32 -20.13 -9.83
C ALA A 230 -25.55 -19.97 -10.74
N MET A 231 -26.64 -20.69 -10.43
CA MET A 231 -27.90 -20.57 -11.16
C MET A 231 -28.61 -19.24 -10.85
N LEU A 232 -28.62 -18.83 -9.59
CA LEU A 232 -29.26 -17.58 -9.14
C LEU A 232 -28.55 -16.34 -9.70
N ALA A 233 -27.22 -16.42 -9.91
CA ALA A 233 -26.41 -15.36 -10.48
C ALA A 233 -26.46 -15.30 -12.03
N ASN A 234 -27.21 -16.18 -12.69
CA ASN A 234 -27.24 -16.23 -14.15
C ASN A 234 -27.65 -14.88 -14.78
N GLY A 235 -26.86 -14.40 -15.72
CA GLY A 235 -26.95 -13.06 -16.32
C GLY A 235 -26.28 -11.96 -15.51
N GLY A 236 -25.96 -12.22 -14.23
CA GLY A 236 -25.47 -11.26 -13.25
C GLY A 236 -24.04 -11.49 -12.82
N THR A 237 -23.79 -11.35 -11.50
CA THR A 237 -22.46 -11.45 -10.88
C THR A 237 -22.52 -12.40 -9.69
N LEU A 238 -21.55 -13.32 -9.60
CA LEU A 238 -21.30 -14.17 -8.44
C LEU A 238 -20.06 -13.66 -7.73
N PHE A 239 -20.21 -13.29 -6.47
CA PHE A 239 -19.13 -12.89 -5.58
C PHE A 239 -18.80 -14.03 -4.62
N LEU A 240 -17.53 -14.46 -4.62
CA LEU A 240 -17.00 -15.51 -3.77
C LEU A 240 -16.04 -14.88 -2.77
N ASP A 241 -16.49 -14.63 -1.54
CA ASP A 241 -15.65 -14.12 -0.46
C ASP A 241 -14.93 -15.26 0.24
N GLU A 242 -13.74 -14.96 0.77
CA GLU A 242 -12.85 -15.91 1.46
C GLU A 242 -12.54 -17.16 0.60
N LEU A 243 -12.27 -16.95 -0.68
CA LEU A 243 -12.07 -18.03 -1.66
C LEU A 243 -10.98 -19.03 -1.24
N CYS A 244 -9.91 -18.58 -0.57
CA CYS A 244 -8.82 -19.45 -0.11
C CYS A 244 -9.22 -20.39 1.07
N GLU A 245 -10.42 -20.23 1.65
CA GLU A 245 -10.98 -21.18 2.63
C GLU A 245 -11.63 -22.40 1.98
N MET A 246 -11.80 -22.39 0.65
CA MET A 246 -12.43 -23.48 -0.10
C MET A 246 -11.52 -24.69 -0.16
N GLU A 247 -12.08 -25.89 0.05
CA GLU A 247 -11.34 -27.16 -0.06
C GLU A 247 -10.88 -27.47 -1.50
N LEU A 248 -9.77 -28.17 -1.63
CA LEU A 248 -9.13 -28.48 -2.93
C LEU A 248 -10.07 -29.22 -3.91
N GLU A 249 -10.92 -30.12 -3.42
CA GLU A 249 -11.88 -30.83 -4.28
C GLU A 249 -12.95 -29.88 -4.83
N MET A 250 -13.38 -28.94 -4.03
CA MET A 250 -14.33 -27.92 -4.47
C MET A 250 -13.69 -26.91 -5.43
N GLN A 251 -12.41 -26.57 -5.20
CA GLN A 251 -11.63 -25.73 -6.13
C GLN A 251 -11.54 -26.35 -7.54
N LYS A 252 -11.42 -27.69 -7.65
CA LYS A 252 -11.45 -28.39 -8.98
C LYS A 252 -12.78 -28.19 -9.69
N LYS A 253 -13.90 -28.32 -8.97
CA LYS A 253 -15.23 -28.13 -9.52
C LYS A 253 -15.47 -26.68 -9.94
N LEU A 254 -15.03 -25.75 -9.10
CA LEU A 254 -15.09 -24.33 -9.40
C LEU A 254 -14.25 -23.98 -10.64
N LEU A 255 -13.04 -24.51 -10.77
CA LEU A 255 -12.18 -24.30 -11.94
C LEU A 255 -12.88 -24.76 -13.24
N ARG A 256 -13.47 -25.96 -13.23
CA ARG A 256 -14.24 -26.47 -14.37
C ARG A 256 -15.39 -25.53 -14.71
N PHE A 257 -16.14 -25.11 -13.72
CA PHE A 257 -17.22 -24.12 -13.91
C PHE A 257 -16.73 -22.81 -14.54
N LEU A 258 -15.61 -22.27 -14.05
CA LEU A 258 -15.01 -21.04 -14.58
C LEU A 258 -14.50 -21.18 -16.04
N GLN A 259 -14.14 -22.41 -16.45
CA GLN A 259 -13.64 -22.69 -17.81
C GLN A 259 -14.78 -22.88 -18.81
N THR A 260 -15.85 -23.58 -18.41
CA THR A 260 -16.90 -24.04 -19.32
C THR A 260 -18.18 -23.18 -19.24
N GLY A 261 -18.40 -22.47 -18.13
CA GLY A 261 -19.67 -21.84 -17.83
C GLY A 261 -20.80 -22.85 -17.55
N THR A 262 -20.45 -24.13 -17.29
CA THR A 262 -21.40 -25.21 -17.03
C THR A 262 -21.13 -25.88 -15.68
N PHE A 263 -22.16 -26.40 -15.07
CA PHE A 263 -22.08 -27.21 -13.85
C PHE A 263 -23.19 -28.26 -13.82
N THR A 264 -23.05 -29.28 -12.98
CA THR A 264 -24.07 -30.28 -12.70
C THR A 264 -24.51 -30.15 -11.25
N PRO A 265 -25.80 -29.93 -10.95
CA PRO A 265 -26.30 -29.94 -9.58
C PRO A 265 -26.07 -31.29 -8.88
N LEU A 266 -25.92 -31.29 -7.57
CA LEU A 266 -25.67 -32.48 -6.78
C LEU A 266 -26.83 -33.48 -6.96
N GLY A 267 -26.52 -34.75 -7.22
CA GLY A 267 -27.51 -35.81 -7.51
C GLY A 267 -28.10 -35.74 -8.92
N GLY A 268 -27.69 -34.76 -9.75
CA GLY A 268 -28.13 -34.62 -11.13
C GLY A 268 -27.14 -35.24 -12.12
N SER A 269 -27.62 -35.48 -13.36
CA SER A 269 -26.77 -35.94 -14.48
C SER A 269 -26.74 -34.93 -15.63
N LYS A 270 -27.60 -33.89 -15.60
CA LYS A 270 -27.72 -32.90 -16.68
C LYS A 270 -26.87 -31.69 -16.40
N GLU A 271 -26.01 -31.33 -17.35
CA GLU A 271 -25.25 -30.07 -17.28
C GLU A 271 -26.17 -28.86 -17.49
N VAL A 272 -25.92 -27.83 -16.69
CA VAL A 272 -26.63 -26.54 -16.74
C VAL A 272 -25.62 -25.49 -17.15
N LYS A 273 -25.93 -24.70 -18.20
CA LYS A 273 -25.11 -23.60 -18.70
C LYS A 273 -25.63 -22.28 -18.14
N VAL A 274 -24.73 -21.44 -17.68
CA VAL A 274 -25.02 -20.09 -17.16
C VAL A 274 -23.99 -19.09 -17.67
N ASP A 275 -24.38 -17.81 -17.71
CA ASP A 275 -23.48 -16.69 -17.99
C ASP A 275 -23.34 -15.83 -16.74
N VAL A 276 -22.22 -15.97 -16.04
CA VAL A 276 -21.99 -15.32 -14.74
C VAL A 276 -20.64 -14.60 -14.74
N ARG A 277 -20.64 -13.34 -14.33
CA ARG A 277 -19.41 -12.63 -14.01
C ARG A 277 -18.91 -13.03 -12.63
N ILE A 278 -17.60 -13.32 -12.51
CA ILE A 278 -17.00 -13.77 -11.26
C ILE A 278 -16.20 -12.63 -10.62
N ILE A 279 -16.42 -12.42 -9.33
CA ILE A 279 -15.60 -11.60 -8.45
C ILE A 279 -15.22 -12.47 -7.27
N CYS A 280 -13.92 -12.51 -6.94
CA CYS A 280 -13.40 -13.27 -5.80
C CYS A 280 -12.76 -12.34 -4.78
N ALA A 281 -12.78 -12.73 -3.50
CA ALA A 281 -12.04 -12.02 -2.47
C ALA A 281 -11.37 -12.99 -1.50
N THR A 282 -10.28 -12.53 -0.86
CA THR A 282 -9.59 -13.24 0.21
C THR A 282 -8.92 -12.26 1.18
N ASN A 283 -8.70 -12.71 2.40
CA ASN A 283 -7.87 -12.04 3.40
C ASN A 283 -6.53 -12.74 3.62
N ARG A 284 -6.28 -13.86 2.94
CA ARG A 284 -5.02 -14.60 2.94
C ARG A 284 -4.14 -14.16 1.79
N ASP A 285 -2.84 -14.42 1.89
CA ASP A 285 -1.93 -14.31 0.76
C ASP A 285 -2.15 -15.50 -0.18
N PRO A 286 -2.72 -15.30 -1.37
CA PRO A 286 -3.09 -16.42 -2.25
C PRO A 286 -1.87 -17.17 -2.80
N LEU A 287 -0.73 -16.50 -3.00
CA LEU A 287 0.51 -17.15 -3.47
C LEU A 287 1.07 -18.07 -2.38
N LYS A 288 1.06 -17.62 -1.13
CA LYS A 288 1.46 -18.44 -0.01
C LYS A 288 0.55 -19.66 0.18
N GLU A 289 -0.76 -19.51 -0.02
CA GLU A 289 -1.71 -20.63 0.01
C GLU A 289 -1.44 -21.64 -1.13
N VAL A 290 -0.97 -21.18 -2.29
CA VAL A 290 -0.53 -22.04 -3.40
C VAL A 290 0.75 -22.78 -3.03
N GLU A 291 1.76 -22.10 -2.49
CA GLU A 291 3.02 -22.72 -2.04
C GLU A 291 2.81 -23.80 -0.98
N GLU A 292 1.89 -23.56 -0.06
CA GLU A 292 1.56 -24.50 1.01
C GLU A 292 0.55 -25.59 0.55
N GLY A 293 0.17 -25.61 -0.72
CA GLY A 293 -0.69 -26.62 -1.33
C GLY A 293 -2.15 -26.57 -0.88
N ARG A 294 -2.61 -25.47 -0.26
CA ARG A 294 -4.01 -25.27 0.13
C ARG A 294 -4.85 -24.58 -0.93
N PHE A 295 -4.22 -23.90 -1.88
CA PHE A 295 -4.88 -23.30 -3.03
C PHE A 295 -4.26 -23.80 -4.32
N ARG A 296 -5.07 -24.14 -5.33
CA ARG A 296 -4.58 -24.65 -6.61
C ARG A 296 -4.03 -23.53 -7.47
N GLU A 297 -2.86 -23.75 -8.03
CA GLU A 297 -2.19 -22.80 -8.91
C GLU A 297 -3.00 -22.51 -10.20
N ASP A 298 -3.64 -23.54 -10.78
CA ASP A 298 -4.46 -23.39 -12.00
C ASP A 298 -5.72 -22.54 -11.73
N LEU A 299 -6.34 -22.66 -10.58
CA LEU A 299 -7.45 -21.83 -10.16
C LEU A 299 -6.97 -20.39 -9.90
N TYR A 300 -5.83 -20.22 -9.23
CA TYR A 300 -5.25 -18.89 -8.99
C TYR A 300 -5.11 -18.10 -10.29
N TYR A 301 -4.43 -18.63 -11.29
CA TYR A 301 -4.27 -17.92 -12.57
C TYR A 301 -5.58 -17.68 -13.32
N ARG A 302 -6.60 -18.49 -13.08
CA ARG A 302 -7.91 -18.31 -13.72
C ARG A 302 -8.72 -17.18 -13.12
N VAL A 303 -8.65 -16.96 -11.81
CA VAL A 303 -9.41 -15.91 -11.10
C VAL A 303 -8.63 -14.61 -10.94
N HIS A 304 -7.31 -14.66 -10.87
CA HIS A 304 -6.42 -13.52 -10.63
C HIS A 304 -6.10 -12.77 -11.93
N VAL A 305 -7.16 -12.29 -12.63
CA VAL A 305 -7.00 -11.56 -13.91
C VAL A 305 -6.79 -10.07 -13.64
N VAL A 306 -7.63 -9.47 -12.81
CA VAL A 306 -7.48 -8.07 -12.39
C VAL A 306 -7.43 -8.04 -10.86
N PRO A 307 -6.24 -7.84 -10.27
CA PRO A 307 -6.11 -7.72 -8.83
C PRO A 307 -6.55 -6.33 -8.35
N ILE A 308 -7.21 -6.29 -7.19
CA ILE A 308 -7.50 -5.07 -6.43
C ILE A 308 -7.03 -5.29 -5.00
N GLU A 309 -6.07 -4.47 -4.55
CA GLU A 309 -5.58 -4.48 -3.18
C GLU A 309 -6.35 -3.46 -2.35
N MET A 310 -7.08 -3.93 -1.33
CA MET A 310 -7.80 -3.05 -0.40
C MET A 310 -6.86 -2.55 0.67
N PRO A 311 -6.57 -1.23 0.74
CA PRO A 311 -5.66 -0.70 1.73
C PRO A 311 -6.23 -0.91 3.14
N PRO A 312 -5.40 -1.29 4.14
CA PRO A 312 -5.82 -1.38 5.53
C PRO A 312 -6.14 0.01 6.08
N LEU A 313 -7.00 0.07 7.10
CA LEU A 313 -7.52 1.34 7.63
C LEU A 313 -6.40 2.27 8.14
N ARG A 314 -5.32 1.74 8.71
CA ARG A 314 -4.15 2.49 9.18
C ARG A 314 -3.42 3.27 8.07
N GLU A 315 -3.58 2.88 6.81
CA GLU A 315 -2.99 3.54 5.64
C GLU A 315 -3.93 4.56 4.99
N ARG A 316 -5.15 4.72 5.51
CA ARG A 316 -6.17 5.63 4.95
C ARG A 316 -6.17 7.02 5.60
N GLY A 317 -5.27 7.31 6.54
CA GLY A 317 -5.06 8.64 7.13
C GLY A 317 -6.33 9.31 7.66
N ASN A 318 -6.75 10.41 7.02
CA ASN A 318 -7.94 11.17 7.43
C ASN A 318 -9.26 10.43 7.22
N ASP A 319 -9.33 9.44 6.34
CA ASP A 319 -10.54 8.67 6.10
C ASP A 319 -11.03 7.96 7.37
N ILE A 320 -10.13 7.66 8.32
CA ILE A 320 -10.48 7.09 9.64
C ILE A 320 -11.48 7.99 10.37
N VAL A 321 -11.22 9.30 10.37
CA VAL A 321 -12.09 10.28 11.05
C VAL A 321 -13.40 10.47 10.29
N GLU A 322 -13.34 10.49 8.96
CA GLU A 322 -14.53 10.58 8.10
C GLU A 322 -15.46 9.38 8.31
N LEU A 323 -14.91 8.17 8.33
CA LEU A 323 -15.66 6.94 8.61
C LEU A 323 -16.25 6.96 10.02
N ALA A 324 -15.44 7.34 11.03
CA ALA A 324 -15.90 7.44 12.42
C ALA A 324 -17.05 8.44 12.58
N ASN A 325 -16.95 9.63 11.97
CA ASN A 325 -18.00 10.64 11.98
C ASN A 325 -19.26 10.15 11.26
N HIS A 326 -19.10 9.45 10.14
CA HIS A 326 -20.22 8.88 9.42
C HIS A 326 -20.98 7.86 10.28
N PHE A 327 -20.27 6.89 10.87
CA PHE A 327 -20.88 5.88 11.74
C PHE A 327 -21.52 6.52 12.99
N LEU A 328 -20.83 7.48 13.62
CA LEU A 328 -21.35 8.19 14.78
C LEU A 328 -22.69 8.83 14.49
N LYS A 329 -22.79 9.62 13.40
CA LYS A 329 -24.02 10.30 12.99
C LYS A 329 -25.11 9.32 12.57
N THR A 330 -24.75 8.25 11.89
CA THR A 330 -25.70 7.22 11.44
C THR A 330 -26.33 6.54 12.66
N TYR A 331 -25.51 6.04 13.58
CA TYR A 331 -26.02 5.34 14.77
C TYR A 331 -26.71 6.25 15.78
N ALA A 332 -26.20 7.49 15.96
CA ALA A 332 -26.89 8.48 16.78
C ALA A 332 -28.30 8.75 16.27
N LYS A 333 -28.49 8.87 14.95
CA LYS A 333 -29.79 9.05 14.34
C LYS A 333 -30.70 7.83 14.52
N GLU A 334 -30.16 6.61 14.32
CA GLU A 334 -30.91 5.36 14.49
C GLU A 334 -31.42 5.16 15.91
N ASP A 335 -30.57 5.47 16.92
CA ASP A 335 -30.88 5.23 18.33
C ASP A 335 -31.45 6.47 19.05
N GLY A 336 -31.70 7.58 18.31
CA GLY A 336 -32.24 8.82 18.89
C GLY A 336 -31.28 9.53 19.85
N LYS A 337 -29.95 9.32 19.69
CA LYS A 337 -28.89 9.92 20.52
C LYS A 337 -28.42 11.27 19.99
N LYS A 338 -27.74 12.06 20.83
CA LYS A 338 -27.35 13.45 20.55
C LYS A 338 -25.98 13.62 19.90
N PHE A 339 -25.21 12.55 19.77
CA PHE A 339 -23.87 12.61 19.19
C PHE A 339 -23.84 13.21 17.77
N ASN A 340 -23.03 14.26 17.59
CA ASN A 340 -22.90 14.97 16.31
C ASN A 340 -21.46 15.20 15.84
N SER A 341 -20.47 15.06 16.73
CA SER A 341 -19.06 15.35 16.46
C SER A 341 -18.12 14.49 17.31
N ILE A 342 -16.83 14.47 16.91
CA ILE A 342 -15.74 13.80 17.62
C ILE A 342 -14.73 14.87 18.02
N SER A 343 -14.26 14.90 19.29
CA SER A 343 -13.27 15.85 19.76
C SER A 343 -11.92 15.69 19.07
N LYS A 344 -11.12 16.74 18.96
CA LYS A 344 -9.80 16.70 18.29
C LYS A 344 -8.85 15.68 18.93
N GLU A 345 -8.91 15.57 20.25
CA GLU A 345 -8.12 14.63 21.04
C GLU A 345 -8.51 13.16 20.68
N ALA A 346 -9.81 12.87 20.64
CA ALA A 346 -10.33 11.55 20.26
C ALA A 346 -9.97 11.22 18.80
N GLN A 347 -10.09 12.19 17.86
CA GLN A 347 -9.66 12.01 16.48
C GLN A 347 -8.17 11.66 16.37
N SER A 348 -7.31 12.30 17.17
CA SER A 348 -5.87 12.01 17.19
C SER A 348 -5.58 10.56 17.64
N ILE A 349 -6.32 10.07 18.64
CA ILE A 349 -6.21 8.69 19.12
C ILE A 349 -6.66 7.70 18.03
N LEU A 350 -7.84 7.95 17.42
CA LEU A 350 -8.38 7.11 16.36
C LEU A 350 -7.41 6.99 15.16
N LYS A 351 -6.74 8.10 14.77
CA LYS A 351 -5.75 8.10 13.68
C LYS A 351 -4.47 7.31 13.99
N LYS A 352 -4.06 7.25 15.25
CA LYS A 352 -2.80 6.59 15.67
C LYS A 352 -2.95 5.09 15.90
N TYR A 353 -4.16 4.59 16.05
CA TYR A 353 -4.39 3.18 16.32
C TYR A 353 -4.24 2.32 15.06
N ASN A 354 -3.72 1.10 15.19
CA ASN A 354 -3.40 0.23 14.06
C ASN A 354 -4.60 -0.46 13.37
N TRP A 355 -5.75 -0.49 14.04
CA TRP A 355 -7.00 -1.08 13.52
C TRP A 355 -6.84 -2.49 12.94
N PRO A 356 -6.45 -3.51 13.71
CA PRO A 356 -6.27 -4.88 13.22
C PRO A 356 -7.55 -5.48 12.61
N GLY A 357 -8.74 -5.05 13.04
CA GLY A 357 -10.03 -5.40 12.46
C GLY A 357 -10.59 -4.36 11.48
N ASN A 358 -9.75 -3.40 11.06
CA ASN A 358 -10.05 -2.37 10.05
C ASN A 358 -11.38 -1.64 10.28
N VAL A 359 -12.15 -1.39 9.22
CA VAL A 359 -13.42 -0.65 9.27
C VAL A 359 -14.48 -1.38 10.11
N ARG A 360 -14.48 -2.72 10.08
CA ARG A 360 -15.40 -3.52 10.91
C ARG A 360 -15.18 -3.28 12.40
N GLN A 361 -13.92 -3.20 12.84
CA GLN A 361 -13.58 -2.87 14.23
C GLN A 361 -13.96 -1.44 14.59
N LEU A 362 -13.64 -0.47 13.73
CA LEU A 362 -14.02 0.93 13.92
C LEU A 362 -15.53 1.08 14.06
N GLN A 363 -16.28 0.46 13.16
CA GLN A 363 -17.74 0.46 13.17
C GLN A 363 -18.30 -0.09 14.47
N ASN A 364 -17.81 -1.23 14.93
CA ASN A 364 -18.24 -1.85 16.18
C ASN A 364 -17.94 -0.97 17.41
N ILE A 365 -16.77 -0.35 17.45
CA ILE A 365 -16.38 0.55 18.56
C ILE A 365 -17.31 1.77 18.58
N ILE A 366 -17.54 2.42 17.45
CA ILE A 366 -18.43 3.59 17.37
C ILE A 366 -19.87 3.19 17.74
N ARG A 367 -20.35 2.05 17.27
CA ARG A 367 -21.69 1.54 17.64
C ARG A 367 -21.81 1.32 19.17
N ASN A 368 -20.82 0.69 19.77
CA ASN A 368 -20.79 0.46 21.21
C ASN A 368 -20.82 1.80 22.00
N ILE A 369 -20.01 2.79 21.58
CA ILE A 369 -19.99 4.11 22.22
C ILE A 369 -21.38 4.78 22.16
N VAL A 370 -22.04 4.78 21.01
CA VAL A 370 -23.37 5.39 20.84
C VAL A 370 -24.41 4.68 21.69
N VAL A 371 -24.40 3.35 21.75
CA VAL A 371 -25.37 2.58 22.53
C VAL A 371 -25.24 2.88 24.04
N LEU A 372 -24.00 2.95 24.54
CA LEU A 372 -23.75 3.08 25.98
C LEU A 372 -23.82 4.52 26.51
N ASN A 373 -23.73 5.53 25.64
CA ASN A 373 -23.66 6.94 26.06
C ASN A 373 -24.69 7.79 25.32
N ASP A 374 -24.98 9.00 25.86
CA ASP A 374 -25.86 9.98 25.23
C ASP A 374 -25.33 11.42 25.46
N ASP A 375 -24.24 11.73 24.74
CA ASP A 375 -23.58 13.03 24.78
C ASP A 375 -23.63 13.73 23.43
N ASN A 376 -23.33 15.03 23.40
CA ASN A 376 -23.31 15.78 22.14
C ASN A 376 -22.03 15.51 21.32
N GLN A 377 -20.92 15.19 22.02
CA GLN A 377 -19.61 15.01 21.41
C GLN A 377 -18.93 13.75 21.94
N LEU A 378 -18.30 12.97 21.04
CA LEU A 378 -17.47 11.84 21.41
C LEU A 378 -16.11 12.35 21.91
N ASN A 379 -15.83 12.15 23.19
CA ASN A 379 -14.60 12.53 23.87
C ASN A 379 -13.71 11.31 24.15
N VAL A 380 -12.50 11.57 24.66
CA VAL A 380 -11.50 10.52 24.97
C VAL A 380 -12.03 9.52 26.00
N GLU A 381 -12.83 9.97 26.97
CA GLU A 381 -13.42 9.13 28.02
C GLU A 381 -14.39 8.07 27.50
N HIS A 382 -14.99 8.29 26.32
CA HIS A 382 -15.86 7.32 25.67
C HIS A 382 -15.09 6.22 24.93
N LEU A 383 -13.79 6.46 24.65
CA LEU A 383 -12.97 5.49 23.92
C LEU A 383 -12.57 4.31 24.81
N PRO A 384 -12.65 3.07 24.30
CA PRO A 384 -12.17 1.89 25.03
C PRO A 384 -10.70 2.01 25.42
N ALA A 385 -10.33 1.48 26.60
CA ALA A 385 -8.96 1.52 27.13
C ALA A 385 -7.89 1.00 26.15
N GLN A 386 -8.24 0.02 25.31
CA GLN A 386 -7.34 -0.53 24.29
C GLN A 386 -6.88 0.49 23.23
N LEU A 387 -7.63 1.56 23.01
CA LEU A 387 -7.26 2.64 22.09
C LEU A 387 -6.39 3.70 22.78
N THR A 388 -6.50 3.86 24.11
CA THR A 388 -5.84 4.90 24.89
C THR A 388 -4.53 4.45 25.53
N THR A 389 -4.37 3.14 25.79
CA THR A 389 -3.11 2.56 26.28
C THR A 389 -2.10 2.42 25.14
N LYS A 390 -0.85 2.87 25.37
CA LYS A 390 0.27 2.62 24.46
C LYS A 390 0.35 1.12 24.16
N PRO A 391 0.62 0.69 22.90
CA PRO A 391 0.77 -0.71 22.59
C PRO A 391 1.89 -1.29 23.45
N GLN A 392 1.53 -2.11 24.43
CA GLN A 392 2.49 -3.04 25.02
C GLN A 392 2.83 -4.01 23.90
N THR A 393 4.11 -4.07 23.53
CA THR A 393 4.64 -5.15 22.71
C THR A 393 4.09 -6.45 23.24
N VAL A 394 3.21 -7.09 22.49
CA VAL A 394 2.73 -8.44 22.80
C VAL A 394 3.98 -9.29 22.77
N LYS A 395 4.50 -9.65 23.94
CA LYS A 395 5.45 -10.77 24.05
C LYS A 395 4.72 -11.98 23.50
N GLU A 396 5.34 -12.65 22.53
CA GLU A 396 4.90 -13.96 22.07
C GLU A 396 4.45 -14.80 23.28
N PRO A 397 3.31 -15.53 23.18
CA PRO A 397 2.89 -16.41 24.26
C PRO A 397 4.02 -17.41 24.51
N ALA A 398 4.56 -17.37 25.71
CA ALA A 398 5.55 -18.31 26.17
C ALA A 398 5.06 -19.72 25.86
N LYS A 399 5.86 -20.50 25.11
CA LYS A 399 5.63 -21.91 24.89
C LYS A 399 5.33 -22.56 26.24
N LEU A 400 4.15 -23.13 26.39
CA LEU A 400 3.82 -23.94 27.55
C LEU A 400 4.90 -25.02 27.69
N SER A 401 5.63 -24.94 28.78
CA SER A 401 6.54 -25.99 29.23
C SER A 401 5.74 -27.27 29.45
N THR A 402 6.09 -28.31 28.73
CA THR A 402 5.67 -29.68 28.97
C THR A 402 5.90 -30.08 30.44
N PRO A 403 4.96 -30.81 31.08
CA PRO A 403 5.15 -31.29 32.45
C PRO A 403 6.28 -32.35 32.51
N PRO A 404 7.02 -32.46 33.63
CA PRO A 404 8.14 -33.37 33.75
C PRO A 404 7.65 -34.83 33.82
N GLN A 405 8.26 -35.70 33.00
CA GLN A 405 8.15 -37.12 33.14
C GLN A 405 8.94 -37.62 34.37
N PRO A 406 8.50 -38.69 35.08
CA PRO A 406 9.15 -39.17 36.29
C PRO A 406 10.46 -39.90 35.98
N ALA A 407 11.40 -39.69 36.89
CA ALA A 407 12.72 -40.30 36.92
C ALA A 407 12.65 -41.84 37.05
N HIS A 408 13.40 -42.55 36.23
CA HIS A 408 13.87 -43.89 36.53
C HIS A 408 15.36 -43.92 36.77
N ALA A 409 15.72 -44.63 37.84
CA ALA A 409 17.01 -44.70 38.50
C ALA A 409 18.11 -45.37 37.67
N VAL A 410 19.26 -44.79 37.77
CA VAL A 410 20.66 -45.29 37.96
C VAL A 410 20.92 -46.81 37.80
N ILE A 411 21.89 -47.15 36.95
CA ILE A 411 22.98 -48.11 37.31
C ILE A 411 24.27 -47.65 36.64
N HIS A 412 25.33 -47.60 37.44
CA HIS A 412 26.76 -47.40 37.13
C HIS A 412 27.29 -48.44 36.17
N GLU A 413 28.25 -48.03 35.34
CA GLU A 413 29.56 -48.72 35.31
C GLU A 413 30.67 -47.80 34.74
N MET A 414 31.76 -47.80 35.46
CA MET A 414 33.05 -47.16 35.20
C MET A 414 33.82 -47.85 34.08
N HIS A 415 34.64 -47.13 33.32
CA HIS A 415 36.09 -47.42 33.19
C HIS A 415 36.83 -46.30 32.39
N ASN A 416 37.76 -45.70 33.04
CA ASN A 416 39.19 -45.40 32.72
C ASN A 416 39.54 -45.21 31.22
N GLY A 417 40.29 -44.27 30.76
CA GLY A 417 41.40 -43.54 31.36
C GLY A 417 42.24 -42.90 30.27
N HIS A 418 43.06 -41.99 30.70
CA HIS A 418 44.32 -41.42 30.14
C HIS A 418 44.25 -40.35 29.05
N GLU A 419 44.59 -39.14 29.46
CA GLU A 419 45.89 -38.46 29.33
C GLU A 419 46.28 -38.15 27.87
N ALA A 420 46.75 -36.99 27.49
CA ALA A 420 47.52 -35.92 28.09
C ALA A 420 47.59 -34.68 27.14
N LEU A 421 47.57 -33.52 27.71
CA LEU A 421 48.58 -32.44 27.62
C LEU A 421 49.17 -32.06 26.22
N ASN A 422 49.05 -30.87 25.71
CA ASN A 422 49.93 -29.71 25.95
C ASN A 422 49.75 -28.58 24.92
N HIS A 423 49.61 -27.42 25.43
CA HIS A 423 50.36 -26.16 25.32
C HIS A 423 50.64 -25.46 23.98
N HIS A 424 50.43 -24.17 24.14
CA HIS A 424 51.11 -23.00 23.53
C HIS A 424 50.63 -22.57 22.12
N SER A 425 50.51 -21.35 21.76
CA SER A 425 50.73 -20.00 22.30
C SER A 425 50.25 -19.04 21.25
N LEU A 426 49.71 -17.91 21.69
CA LEU A 426 49.79 -16.56 21.12
C LEU A 426 50.58 -16.38 19.80
N GLU A 427 50.00 -15.75 18.80
CA GLU A 427 50.37 -14.41 18.37
C GLU A 427 49.66 -13.94 17.08
N ARG A 428 49.09 -12.72 17.20
CA ARG A 428 49.09 -11.60 16.24
C ARG A 428 48.53 -11.73 14.83
N GLN A 429 47.45 -10.94 14.70
CA GLN A 429 47.27 -9.90 13.67
C GLN A 429 47.84 -10.19 12.26
N THR A 430 46.92 -10.23 11.30
CA THR A 430 46.96 -9.22 10.22
C THR A 430 45.72 -9.42 9.33
N SER A 431 45.10 -8.31 8.99
CA SER A 431 44.25 -7.99 7.84
C SER A 431 44.27 -9.09 6.77
N MET A 432 43.09 -9.73 6.57
CA MET A 432 42.86 -10.47 5.33
C MET A 432 41.76 -9.75 4.55
N ALA A 433 42.17 -9.10 3.47
CA ALA A 433 41.36 -8.74 2.34
C ALA A 433 40.62 -9.99 1.81
N ASN A 434 39.39 -9.82 1.51
CA ASN A 434 38.45 -10.83 1.02
C ASN A 434 38.91 -11.34 -0.38
N PRO A 435 39.36 -12.58 -0.58
CA PRO A 435 39.86 -13.06 -1.88
C PRO A 435 38.73 -13.38 -2.89
N LEU A 436 37.43 -13.22 -2.52
CA LEU A 436 36.32 -13.67 -3.32
C LEU A 436 35.84 -12.67 -4.40
N ALA A 437 36.43 -11.47 -4.47
CA ALA A 437 35.93 -10.43 -5.39
C ALA A 437 36.57 -10.44 -6.79
N HIS A 438 37.59 -11.24 -7.06
CA HIS A 438 38.33 -11.16 -8.34
C HIS A 438 38.08 -12.30 -9.34
N ASN A 439 37.39 -13.38 -8.96
CA ASN A 439 37.23 -14.56 -9.84
C ASN A 439 35.85 -14.78 -10.44
N ALA A 440 34.87 -13.88 -10.18
CA ALA A 440 33.50 -14.10 -10.66
C ALA A 440 33.37 -14.05 -12.19
N PHE A 441 34.23 -13.30 -12.90
CA PHE A 441 34.13 -13.06 -14.34
C PHE A 441 35.18 -13.77 -15.20
N HIS A 442 36.18 -14.40 -14.61
CA HIS A 442 37.27 -15.05 -15.34
C HIS A 442 37.40 -16.53 -14.95
N HIS A 443 37.81 -17.36 -15.91
CA HIS A 443 38.29 -18.71 -15.65
C HIS A 443 39.68 -18.68 -15.01
N SER A 444 40.10 -19.78 -14.41
CA SER A 444 41.45 -19.95 -13.82
C SER A 444 42.60 -19.75 -14.83
N ASP A 445 42.35 -19.78 -16.12
CA ASP A 445 43.27 -19.53 -17.22
C ASP A 445 43.28 -18.05 -17.69
N GLY A 446 42.53 -17.17 -17.04
CA GLY A 446 42.44 -15.73 -17.36
C GLY A 446 41.44 -15.39 -18.51
N SER A 447 40.77 -16.36 -19.09
CA SER A 447 39.73 -16.11 -20.10
C SER A 447 38.42 -15.60 -19.46
N ILE A 448 37.65 -14.79 -20.21
CA ILE A 448 36.34 -14.26 -19.73
C ILE A 448 35.32 -15.37 -19.77
N ARG A 449 34.59 -15.58 -18.67
CA ARG A 449 33.48 -16.52 -18.56
C ARG A 449 32.27 -16.03 -19.34
N PRO A 450 31.61 -16.87 -20.15
CA PRO A 450 30.35 -16.51 -20.81
C PRO A 450 29.28 -16.07 -19.83
N MET A 451 28.50 -15.04 -20.18
CA MET A 451 27.48 -14.45 -19.28
C MET A 451 26.45 -15.47 -18.78
N TRP A 452 26.06 -16.44 -19.61
CA TRP A 452 25.11 -17.49 -19.22
C TRP A 452 25.65 -18.42 -18.11
N GLN A 453 26.97 -18.65 -18.04
CA GLN A 453 27.58 -19.43 -16.95
C GLN A 453 27.59 -18.65 -15.64
N ILE A 454 27.93 -17.36 -15.68
CA ILE A 454 27.90 -16.47 -14.54
C ILE A 454 26.49 -16.35 -13.98
N GLU A 455 25.52 -16.18 -14.87
CA GLU A 455 24.10 -16.10 -14.51
C GLU A 455 23.60 -17.40 -13.88
N ARG A 456 23.95 -18.57 -14.45
CA ARG A 456 23.59 -19.88 -13.91
C ARG A 456 24.13 -20.08 -12.50
N GLU A 457 25.40 -19.78 -12.30
CA GLU A 457 26.07 -19.90 -11.00
C GLU A 457 25.50 -18.94 -9.96
N ALA A 458 25.22 -17.69 -10.36
CA ALA A 458 24.59 -16.70 -9.47
C ALA A 458 23.20 -17.15 -9.01
N ILE A 459 22.39 -17.69 -9.93
CA ILE A 459 21.04 -18.20 -9.61
C ILE A 459 21.13 -19.44 -8.72
N GLN A 460 22.03 -20.41 -9.02
CA GLN A 460 22.19 -21.61 -8.21
C GLN A 460 22.67 -21.29 -6.80
N ASN A 461 23.64 -20.37 -6.68
CA ASN A 461 24.16 -19.92 -5.38
C ASN A 461 23.07 -19.19 -4.56
N ALA A 462 22.27 -18.35 -5.19
CA ALA A 462 21.16 -17.68 -4.50
C ALA A 462 20.08 -18.67 -4.02
N ILE A 463 19.75 -19.68 -4.84
CA ILE A 463 18.80 -20.75 -4.44
C ILE A 463 19.39 -21.56 -3.27
N ALA A 464 20.67 -21.92 -3.30
CA ALA A 464 21.32 -22.63 -2.22
C ALA A 464 21.39 -21.79 -0.94
N PHE A 465 21.68 -20.49 -1.04
CA PHE A 465 21.70 -19.57 0.09
C PHE A 465 20.32 -19.41 0.74
N CYS A 466 19.25 -19.54 -0.04
CA CYS A 466 17.87 -19.47 0.42
C CYS A 466 17.27 -20.86 0.75
N ASP A 467 18.09 -21.85 1.08
CA ASP A 467 17.66 -23.20 1.45
C ASP A 467 16.71 -23.86 0.42
N GLY A 468 16.94 -23.57 -0.87
CA GLY A 468 16.12 -24.10 -1.97
C GLY A 468 14.92 -23.25 -2.34
N ASN A 469 14.63 -22.15 -1.64
CA ASN A 469 13.51 -21.28 -1.92
C ASN A 469 13.79 -20.37 -3.13
N VAL A 470 13.23 -20.74 -4.28
CA VAL A 470 13.40 -20.05 -5.57
C VAL A 470 12.82 -18.62 -5.54
N ILE A 471 11.77 -18.38 -4.80
CA ILE A 471 11.11 -17.05 -4.72
C ILE A 471 12.01 -16.08 -3.96
N SER A 472 12.53 -16.49 -2.81
CA SER A 472 13.47 -15.70 -2.01
C SER A 472 14.77 -15.42 -2.80
N ALA A 473 15.28 -16.41 -3.53
CA ALA A 473 16.42 -16.26 -4.41
C ALA A 473 16.16 -15.26 -5.56
N ALA A 474 14.97 -15.28 -6.15
CA ALA A 474 14.55 -14.34 -7.19
C ALA A 474 14.51 -12.89 -6.68
N VAL A 475 13.97 -12.68 -5.47
CA VAL A 475 13.96 -11.35 -4.82
C VAL A 475 15.38 -10.85 -4.57
N MET A 476 16.28 -11.70 -4.06
CA MET A 476 17.70 -11.32 -3.82
C MET A 476 18.46 -10.97 -5.11
N LEU A 477 18.07 -11.58 -6.23
CA LEU A 477 18.67 -11.34 -7.54
C LEU A 477 17.98 -10.24 -8.35
N GLU A 478 16.92 -9.62 -7.79
CA GLU A 478 16.05 -8.65 -8.49
C GLU A 478 15.45 -9.20 -9.80
N LEU A 479 15.20 -10.51 -9.84
CA LEU A 479 14.60 -11.21 -10.99
C LEU A 479 13.15 -11.61 -10.68
N SER A 480 12.34 -11.78 -11.74
CA SER A 480 11.00 -12.36 -11.53
C SER A 480 11.12 -13.85 -11.18
N PRO A 481 10.31 -14.36 -10.23
CA PRO A 481 10.30 -15.79 -9.87
C PRO A 481 10.11 -16.71 -11.09
N SER A 482 9.24 -16.33 -12.03
CA SER A 482 9.02 -17.08 -13.27
C SER A 482 10.27 -17.21 -14.16
N THR A 483 11.13 -16.20 -14.14
CA THR A 483 12.41 -16.22 -14.88
C THR A 483 13.36 -17.24 -14.26
N VAL A 484 13.46 -17.26 -12.93
CA VAL A 484 14.34 -18.19 -12.20
C VAL A 484 13.84 -19.63 -12.35
N TYR A 485 12.54 -19.88 -12.22
CA TYR A 485 11.94 -21.20 -12.42
C TYR A 485 12.18 -21.74 -13.84
N ARG A 486 11.91 -20.93 -14.87
CA ARG A 486 12.10 -21.32 -16.26
C ARG A 486 13.57 -21.68 -16.55
N LYS A 487 14.53 -20.91 -16.03
CA LYS A 487 15.96 -21.19 -16.23
C LYS A 487 16.38 -22.44 -15.49
N LYS A 488 15.92 -22.64 -14.25
CA LYS A 488 16.19 -23.85 -13.48
C LYS A 488 15.68 -25.10 -14.20
N GLN A 489 14.43 -25.10 -14.70
CA GLN A 489 13.87 -26.22 -15.45
C GLN A 489 14.62 -26.50 -16.75
N ALA A 490 15.07 -25.46 -17.46
CA ALA A 490 15.86 -25.64 -18.70
C ALA A 490 17.19 -26.35 -18.40
N TRP A 491 17.87 -25.98 -17.31
CA TRP A 491 19.14 -26.61 -16.92
C TRP A 491 18.96 -28.05 -16.40
N GLU A 492 17.91 -28.32 -15.63
CA GLU A 492 17.58 -29.69 -15.20
C GLU A 492 17.22 -30.60 -16.39
N ALA A 493 16.61 -30.05 -17.44
CA ALA A 493 16.36 -30.77 -18.66
C ALA A 493 17.64 -31.06 -19.47
N GLU A 494 18.63 -30.14 -19.47
CA GLU A 494 19.94 -30.33 -20.09
C GLU A 494 20.82 -31.35 -19.36
N GLU A 495 20.71 -31.45 -18.03
CA GLU A 495 21.46 -32.43 -17.19
C GLU A 495 20.90 -33.86 -17.30
N ASN A 496 19.62 -34.01 -17.68
CA ASN A 496 18.94 -35.31 -17.82
C ASN A 496 18.88 -35.81 -19.28
N ALA A 497 19.44 -35.08 -20.25
CA ALA A 497 19.56 -35.43 -21.66
C ALA A 497 20.95 -35.89 -22.02
#